data_a254ba7bca6430b5aa9fa8d4888b1842
#
_entry.id   a254ba7bca6430b5aa9fa8d4888b1842
#
_cell.length_a   1.000
_cell.length_b   1.000
_cell.length_c   1.000
_cell.angle_alpha   90.00
_cell.angle_beta   90.00
_cell.angle_gamma   90.00
#
_symmetry.space_group_name_H-M   'P 1'
#
loop_
_entity.id
_entity.type
_entity.pdbx_description
1 polymer ?
#
loop_
_entity_poly.entity_id
_entity_poly.type
_entity_poly.pdbx_seq_one_letter_code
_entity_poly.pdbx_strand_id
1 'polypeptide(L)'
;MKRLRRFLDHIEPLFIKGGRLEHFRAIYEMIDTLLYSPADVTRSSPHVRDAIDLKRVMILVVLAATPCALIGMWNTGFQANTAMTNEGFGPLPGWHEAAVMFLGAGGHDPSSLYDNFVFGLVYFLPIYAVTLLAGGFWEVLFAGIRNHEVNEGFLVTSFRR
;
A
#
# COMPACT_ATOMS: atom_id res chain seq x y z
N MET A 1 -1.38 -19.23 -8.54
CA MET A 1 -1.46 -19.38 -7.08
C MET A 1 -0.64 -20.56 -6.53
N LYS A 2 -0.76 -21.81 -7.05
CA LYS A 2 0.01 -22.96 -6.52
C LYS A 2 1.54 -22.85 -6.58
N ARG A 3 2.12 -22.08 -7.52
CA ARG A 3 3.59 -21.87 -7.63
C ARG A 3 4.11 -20.91 -6.57
N LEU A 4 3.36 -19.85 -6.28
CA LEU A 4 3.73 -18.86 -5.27
C LEU A 4 3.65 -19.46 -3.86
N ARG A 5 2.60 -20.24 -3.56
CA ARG A 5 2.50 -20.96 -2.28
C ARG A 5 3.68 -21.90 -2.06
N ARG A 6 4.04 -22.72 -3.07
CA ARG A 6 5.22 -23.61 -2.96
C ARG A 6 6.52 -22.85 -2.74
N PHE A 7 6.66 -21.66 -3.30
CA PHE A 7 7.82 -20.81 -3.07
C PHE A 7 7.86 -20.31 -1.61
N LEU A 8 6.74 -19.82 -1.09
CA LEU A 8 6.64 -19.42 0.32
C LEU A 8 6.91 -20.59 1.26
N ASP A 9 6.29 -21.75 1.04
CA ASP A 9 6.52 -22.97 1.84
C ASP A 9 8.00 -23.43 1.79
N HIS A 10 8.72 -23.15 0.69
CA HIS A 10 10.13 -23.49 0.56
C HIS A 10 11.05 -22.58 1.38
N ILE A 11 10.71 -21.31 1.52
CA ILE A 11 11.49 -20.34 2.30
C ILE A 11 11.05 -20.26 3.77
N GLU A 12 9.88 -20.77 4.13
CA GLU A 12 9.36 -20.83 5.50
C GLU A 12 10.38 -21.32 6.53
N PRO A 13 11.11 -22.45 6.31
CA PRO A 13 12.05 -22.98 7.29
C PRO A 13 13.23 -22.04 7.61
N LEU A 14 13.51 -21.02 6.78
CA LEU A 14 14.54 -20.03 7.07
C LEU A 14 14.10 -19.02 8.12
N PHE A 15 12.80 -18.81 8.28
CA PHE A 15 12.17 -17.83 9.18
C PHE A 15 11.59 -18.44 10.46
N ILE A 16 11.54 -19.77 10.58
CA ILE A 16 11.10 -20.48 11.81
C ILE A 16 12.19 -20.40 12.90
N LYS A 17 11.80 -20.58 14.14
CA LYS A 17 12.70 -20.60 15.31
C LYS A 17 13.91 -21.53 15.05
N GLY A 18 15.10 -20.95 15.10
CA GLY A 18 16.36 -21.62 14.76
C GLY A 18 16.86 -21.42 13.33
N GLY A 19 16.10 -20.75 12.46
CA GLY A 19 16.51 -20.37 11.11
C GLY A 19 17.42 -19.14 11.11
N ARG A 20 18.21 -18.97 10.02
CA ARG A 20 19.13 -17.83 9.87
C ARG A 20 18.43 -16.46 9.86
N LEU A 21 17.15 -16.41 9.53
CA LEU A 21 16.33 -15.19 9.37
C LEU A 21 15.19 -15.13 10.40
N GLU A 22 15.37 -15.74 11.57
CA GLU A 22 14.37 -15.74 12.65
C GLU A 22 13.90 -14.31 13.03
N HIS A 23 14.81 -13.33 13.02
CA HIS A 23 14.49 -11.92 13.32
C HIS A 23 13.54 -11.29 12.30
N PHE A 24 13.47 -11.83 11.09
CA PHE A 24 12.57 -11.35 10.02
C PHE A 24 11.28 -12.18 9.90
N ARG A 25 11.01 -13.04 10.89
CA ARG A 25 9.80 -13.86 10.93
C ARG A 25 8.53 -13.03 10.78
N ALA A 26 8.44 -11.88 11.45
CA ALA A 26 7.31 -10.98 11.38
C ALA A 26 7.02 -10.49 9.95
N ILE A 27 8.06 -10.23 9.15
CA ILE A 27 7.93 -9.83 7.75
C ILE A 27 7.41 -10.99 6.89
N TYR A 28 7.93 -12.20 7.13
CA TYR A 28 7.46 -13.38 6.41
C TYR A 28 5.98 -13.66 6.72
N GLU A 29 5.59 -13.66 7.99
CA GLU A 29 4.19 -13.85 8.43
C GLU A 29 3.27 -12.76 7.85
N MET A 30 3.73 -11.51 7.79
CA MET A 30 2.98 -10.42 7.17
C MET A 30 2.71 -10.70 5.67
N ILE A 31 3.73 -11.13 4.92
CA ILE A 31 3.59 -11.43 3.49
C ILE A 31 2.71 -12.66 3.27
N ASP A 32 2.90 -13.73 4.07
CA ASP A 32 2.09 -14.94 3.95
C ASP A 32 0.63 -14.67 4.28
N THR A 33 0.34 -13.93 5.33
CA THR A 33 -1.03 -13.60 5.74
C THR A 33 -1.71 -12.59 4.82
N LEU A 34 -0.95 -11.70 4.18
CA LEU A 34 -1.46 -10.78 3.16
C LEU A 34 -1.92 -11.55 1.90
N LEU A 35 -1.16 -12.58 1.51
CA LEU A 35 -1.40 -13.34 0.28
C LEU A 35 -2.35 -14.53 0.51
N TYR A 36 -2.35 -15.10 1.71
CA TYR A 36 -3.11 -16.31 2.05
C TYR A 36 -3.75 -16.18 3.42
N SER A 37 -4.99 -16.66 3.55
CA SER A 37 -5.64 -16.74 4.87
C SER A 37 -4.91 -17.77 5.74
N PRO A 38 -4.67 -17.46 7.05
CA PRO A 38 -4.05 -18.39 7.98
C PRO A 38 -4.89 -19.66 8.09
N ALA A 39 -4.21 -20.81 8.17
CA ALA A 39 -4.82 -22.12 8.29
C ALA A 39 -5.22 -22.48 9.75
N ASP A 40 -5.11 -21.53 10.66
CA ASP A 40 -5.39 -21.75 12.07
C ASP A 40 -6.87 -22.07 12.30
N VAL A 41 -7.10 -23.23 12.90
CA VAL A 41 -8.43 -23.72 13.28
C VAL A 41 -8.46 -23.96 14.79
N THR A 42 -9.54 -23.55 15.42
CA THR A 42 -9.78 -23.88 16.84
C THR A 42 -9.92 -25.38 17.02
N ARG A 43 -9.13 -25.95 17.93
CA ARG A 43 -9.10 -27.39 18.21
C ARG A 43 -10.00 -27.81 19.37
N SER A 44 -10.64 -26.86 20.06
CA SER A 44 -11.50 -27.13 21.23
C SER A 44 -12.90 -26.55 21.01
N SER A 45 -13.91 -27.24 21.58
CA SER A 45 -15.31 -26.75 21.61
C SER A 45 -15.49 -25.73 22.77
N PRO A 46 -16.35 -24.67 22.58
CA PRO A 46 -17.23 -24.39 21.46
C PRO A 46 -16.52 -23.67 20.29
N HIS A 47 -16.87 -24.06 19.08
CA HIS A 47 -16.38 -23.38 17.87
C HIS A 47 -17.29 -22.21 17.53
N VAL A 48 -16.96 -21.03 18.01
CA VAL A 48 -17.58 -19.79 17.54
C VAL A 48 -16.64 -19.20 16.50
N ARG A 49 -17.08 -19.19 15.24
CA ARG A 49 -16.33 -18.58 14.14
C ARG A 49 -17.09 -17.36 13.64
N ASP A 50 -16.46 -16.23 13.72
CA ASP A 50 -17.00 -15.02 13.09
C ASP A 50 -16.94 -15.19 11.56
N ALA A 51 -18.00 -14.77 10.88
CA ALA A 51 -18.11 -14.85 9.42
C ALA A 51 -17.22 -13.80 8.73
N ILE A 52 -16.77 -12.77 9.46
CA ILE A 52 -16.00 -11.65 8.93
C ILE A 52 -14.68 -11.55 9.71
N ASP A 53 -13.59 -12.00 9.11
CA ASP A 53 -12.26 -11.79 9.64
C ASP A 53 -11.88 -10.29 9.61
N LEU A 54 -11.12 -9.82 10.61
CA LEU A 54 -10.62 -8.45 10.70
C LEU A 54 -9.91 -8.02 9.41
N LYS A 55 -9.15 -8.91 8.79
CA LYS A 55 -8.47 -8.68 7.50
C LYS A 55 -9.43 -8.36 6.37
N ARG A 56 -10.58 -9.03 6.30
CA ARG A 56 -11.63 -8.71 5.32
C ARG A 56 -12.20 -7.32 5.51
N VAL A 57 -12.44 -6.94 6.76
CA VAL A 57 -12.92 -5.58 7.07
C VAL A 57 -11.89 -4.54 6.61
N MET A 58 -10.62 -4.76 6.89
CA MET A 58 -9.53 -3.86 6.48
C MET A 58 -9.42 -3.73 4.95
N ILE A 59 -9.48 -4.83 4.23
CA ILE A 59 -9.48 -4.81 2.75
C ILE A 59 -10.71 -4.07 2.19
N LEU A 60 -11.89 -4.25 2.78
CA LEU A 60 -13.09 -3.52 2.36
C LEU A 60 -12.96 -2.02 2.59
N VAL A 61 -12.34 -1.59 3.69
CA VAL A 61 -12.06 -0.17 3.95
C VAL A 61 -11.11 0.41 2.90
N VAL A 62 -10.03 -0.31 2.57
CA VAL A 62 -9.09 0.10 1.50
C VAL A 62 -9.80 0.19 0.16
N LEU A 63 -10.62 -0.80 -0.17
CA LEU A 63 -11.40 -0.81 -1.43
C LEU A 63 -12.39 0.36 -1.48
N ALA A 64 -13.08 0.65 -0.37
CA ALA A 64 -14.01 1.77 -0.28
C ALA A 64 -13.31 3.14 -0.35
N ALA A 65 -12.07 3.25 0.13
CA ALA A 65 -11.26 4.48 0.05
C ALA A 65 -10.61 4.71 -1.33
N THR A 66 -10.45 3.63 -2.13
CA THR A 66 -9.79 3.70 -3.45
C THR A 66 -10.42 4.73 -4.40
N PRO A 67 -11.75 4.79 -4.58
CA PRO A 67 -12.38 5.81 -5.44
C PRO A 67 -12.05 7.24 -5.00
N CYS A 68 -12.03 7.50 -3.69
CA CYS A 68 -11.69 8.82 -3.14
C CYS A 68 -10.24 9.18 -3.45
N ALA A 69 -9.31 8.22 -3.35
CA ALA A 69 -7.91 8.42 -3.69
C ALA A 69 -7.73 8.73 -5.18
N LEU A 70 -8.41 8.00 -6.07
CA LEU A 70 -8.36 8.24 -7.51
C LEU A 70 -8.89 9.63 -7.90
N ILE A 71 -10.02 10.04 -7.31
CA ILE A 71 -10.59 11.39 -7.52
C ILE A 71 -9.64 12.46 -6.94
N GLY A 72 -9.03 12.20 -5.79
CA GLY A 72 -8.04 13.09 -5.17
C GLY A 72 -6.81 13.31 -6.06
N MET A 73 -6.27 12.24 -6.65
CA MET A 73 -5.15 12.34 -7.60
C MET A 73 -5.53 13.18 -8.81
N TRP A 74 -6.67 12.87 -9.44
CA TRP A 74 -7.16 13.65 -10.56
C TRP A 74 -7.37 15.13 -10.22
N ASN A 75 -8.00 15.42 -9.09
CA ASN A 75 -8.26 16.79 -8.66
C ASN A 75 -6.97 17.58 -8.38
N THR A 76 -5.96 16.94 -7.80
CA THR A 76 -4.65 17.57 -7.58
C THR A 76 -4.01 17.99 -8.89
N GLY A 77 -4.01 17.11 -9.88
CA GLY A 77 -3.50 17.45 -11.22
C GLY A 77 -4.35 18.51 -11.92
N PHE A 78 -5.66 18.42 -11.85
CA PHE A 78 -6.57 19.41 -12.42
C PHE A 78 -6.32 20.82 -11.88
N GLN A 79 -6.19 20.96 -10.56
CA GLN A 79 -5.90 22.25 -9.95
C GLN A 79 -4.53 22.78 -10.34
N ALA A 80 -3.50 21.92 -10.37
CA ALA A 80 -2.15 22.31 -10.76
C ALA A 80 -2.08 22.74 -12.23
N ASN A 81 -2.64 21.95 -13.16
CA ASN A 81 -2.65 22.28 -14.59
C ASN A 81 -3.49 23.54 -14.87
N THR A 82 -4.61 23.71 -14.17
CA THR A 82 -5.43 24.93 -14.26
C THR A 82 -4.66 26.15 -13.78
N ALA A 83 -3.94 26.05 -12.66
CA ALA A 83 -3.13 27.15 -12.14
C ALA A 83 -1.99 27.50 -13.11
N MET A 84 -1.28 26.52 -13.67
CA MET A 84 -0.22 26.74 -14.66
C MET A 84 -0.76 27.45 -15.90
N THR A 85 -1.92 27.04 -16.40
CA THR A 85 -2.55 27.66 -17.60
C THR A 85 -3.01 29.09 -17.32
N ASN A 86 -3.61 29.37 -16.16
CA ASN A 86 -4.15 30.68 -15.82
C ASN A 86 -3.08 31.70 -15.49
N GLU A 87 -2.03 31.29 -14.77
CA GLU A 87 -0.95 32.19 -14.34
C GLU A 87 0.19 32.30 -15.37
N GLY A 88 0.17 31.47 -16.42
CA GLY A 88 1.20 31.44 -17.45
C GLY A 88 2.57 30.95 -16.95
N PHE A 89 2.61 30.26 -15.78
CA PHE A 89 3.82 29.64 -15.29
C PHE A 89 4.05 28.30 -15.96
N GLY A 90 5.28 28.09 -16.43
CA GLY A 90 5.70 26.76 -16.88
C GLY A 90 5.85 25.79 -15.71
N PRO A 91 5.94 24.47 -16.00
CA PRO A 91 6.15 23.48 -14.99
C PRO A 91 7.46 23.73 -14.22
N LEU A 92 7.44 23.46 -12.93
CA LEU A 92 8.61 23.59 -12.08
C LEU A 92 9.66 22.54 -12.47
N PRO A 93 10.90 22.94 -12.79
CA PRO A 93 11.94 22.01 -13.18
C PRO A 93 12.27 21.05 -12.02
N GLY A 94 12.14 19.76 -12.26
CA GLY A 94 12.41 18.76 -11.22
C GLY A 94 12.17 17.34 -11.73
N TRP A 95 12.48 16.38 -10.89
CA TRP A 95 12.25 14.97 -11.20
C TRP A 95 10.77 14.61 -11.43
N HIS A 96 9.86 15.35 -10.80
CA HIS A 96 8.42 15.17 -11.01
C HIS A 96 8.04 15.46 -12.46
N GLU A 97 8.54 16.58 -12.99
CA GLU A 97 8.28 16.97 -14.37
C GLU A 97 8.88 15.96 -15.35
N ALA A 98 10.10 15.49 -15.08
CA ALA A 98 10.72 14.43 -15.88
C ALA A 98 9.88 13.13 -15.86
N ALA A 99 9.28 12.79 -14.72
CA ALA A 99 8.39 11.64 -14.62
C ALA A 99 7.07 11.83 -15.37
N VAL A 100 6.46 13.02 -15.29
CA VAL A 100 5.25 13.38 -16.03
C VAL A 100 5.50 13.31 -17.54
N MET A 101 6.62 13.88 -18.02
CA MET A 101 7.03 13.79 -19.42
C MET A 101 7.28 12.36 -19.87
N PHE A 102 7.95 11.56 -19.06
CA PHE A 102 8.21 10.15 -19.36
C PHE A 102 6.92 9.35 -19.50
N LEU A 103 5.89 9.68 -18.74
CA LEU A 103 4.56 9.07 -18.82
C LEU A 103 3.70 9.65 -19.97
N GLY A 104 4.22 10.60 -20.74
CA GLY A 104 3.53 11.17 -21.90
C GLY A 104 2.47 12.22 -21.57
N ALA A 105 2.45 12.76 -20.35
CA ALA A 105 1.50 13.78 -19.89
C ALA A 105 2.10 15.20 -19.84
N GLY A 106 3.10 15.49 -20.66
CA GLY A 106 3.83 16.77 -20.66
C GLY A 106 3.06 17.96 -21.25
N GLY A 107 1.81 17.76 -21.65
CA GLY A 107 0.97 18.84 -22.20
C GLY A 107 0.37 19.78 -21.17
N HIS A 108 0.30 19.38 -19.91
CA HIS A 108 -0.31 20.12 -18.80
C HIS A 108 -1.70 20.68 -19.12
N ASP A 109 -2.48 19.95 -19.94
CA ASP A 109 -3.81 20.39 -20.36
C ASP A 109 -4.84 20.09 -19.26
N PRO A 110 -5.46 21.12 -18.64
CA PRO A 110 -6.47 20.92 -17.61
C PRO A 110 -7.74 20.24 -18.13
N SER A 111 -7.98 20.24 -19.43
CA SER A 111 -9.13 19.54 -20.05
C SER A 111 -8.88 18.03 -20.21
N SER A 112 -7.62 17.61 -20.20
CA SER A 112 -7.22 16.20 -20.35
C SER A 112 -7.36 15.45 -19.02
N LEU A 113 -8.20 14.42 -18.99
CA LEU A 113 -8.31 13.53 -17.84
C LEU A 113 -7.01 12.79 -17.55
N TYR A 114 -6.29 12.42 -18.61
CA TYR A 114 -5.04 11.68 -18.51
C TYR A 114 -3.93 12.54 -17.90
N ASP A 115 -3.71 13.76 -18.41
CA ASP A 115 -2.67 14.65 -17.90
C ASP A 115 -2.89 15.02 -16.44
N ASN A 116 -4.13 15.30 -16.07
CA ASN A 116 -4.51 15.59 -14.69
C ASN A 116 -4.25 14.39 -13.77
N PHE A 117 -4.63 13.19 -14.20
CA PHE A 117 -4.45 12.00 -13.39
C PHE A 117 -2.96 11.64 -13.23
N VAL A 118 -2.18 11.67 -14.29
CA VAL A 118 -0.74 11.36 -14.27
C VAL A 118 0.02 12.37 -13.42
N PHE A 119 -0.29 13.67 -13.56
CA PHE A 119 0.32 14.68 -12.72
C PHE A 119 0.06 14.41 -11.23
N GLY A 120 -1.20 14.20 -10.86
CA GLY A 120 -1.55 13.89 -9.47
C GLY A 120 -0.94 12.59 -8.97
N LEU A 121 -0.84 11.55 -9.82
CA LEU A 121 -0.22 10.28 -9.50
C LEU A 121 1.27 10.45 -9.14
N VAL A 122 2.02 11.21 -9.94
CA VAL A 122 3.45 11.44 -9.73
C VAL A 122 3.74 12.13 -8.40
N TYR A 123 2.86 13.01 -7.96
CA TYR A 123 2.98 13.64 -6.63
C TYR A 123 2.46 12.77 -5.49
N PHE A 124 1.37 12.04 -5.70
CA PHE A 124 0.76 11.19 -4.69
C PHE A 124 1.59 9.94 -4.36
N LEU A 125 2.10 9.27 -5.40
CA LEU A 125 2.74 7.96 -5.26
C LEU A 125 3.97 7.96 -4.34
N PRO A 126 4.91 8.92 -4.41
CA PRO A 126 6.05 8.96 -3.51
C PRO A 126 5.65 9.19 -2.05
N ILE A 127 4.69 10.08 -1.81
CA ILE A 127 4.19 10.37 -0.46
C ILE A 127 3.53 9.12 0.12
N TYR A 128 2.71 8.47 -0.68
CA TYR A 128 2.04 7.22 -0.30
C TYR A 128 3.05 6.09 -0.02
N ALA A 129 4.05 5.92 -0.89
CA ALA A 129 5.10 4.92 -0.70
C ALA A 129 5.90 5.15 0.60
N VAL A 130 6.31 6.39 0.88
CA VAL A 130 7.02 6.74 2.12
C VAL A 130 6.13 6.49 3.34
N THR A 131 4.84 6.82 3.27
CA THR A 131 3.89 6.59 4.36
C THR A 131 3.71 5.09 4.65
N LEU A 132 3.58 4.28 3.60
CA LEU A 132 3.49 2.82 3.73
C LEU A 132 4.77 2.21 4.32
N LEU A 133 5.93 2.62 3.80
CA LEU A 133 7.22 2.11 4.28
C LEU A 133 7.47 2.50 5.74
N ALA A 134 7.21 3.75 6.10
CA ALA A 134 7.36 4.22 7.47
C ALA A 134 6.37 3.54 8.42
N GLY A 135 5.09 3.43 8.03
CA GLY A 135 4.07 2.74 8.82
C GLY A 135 4.39 1.26 9.01
N GLY A 136 4.72 0.56 7.92
CA GLY A 136 5.11 -0.84 7.95
C GLY A 136 6.39 -1.08 8.78
N PHE A 137 7.39 -0.22 8.65
CA PHE A 137 8.61 -0.30 9.45
C PHE A 137 8.33 -0.22 10.95
N TRP A 138 7.56 0.76 11.38
CA TRP A 138 7.21 0.92 12.80
C TRP A 138 6.37 -0.25 13.31
N GLU A 139 5.43 -0.74 12.52
CA GLU A 139 4.59 -1.88 12.91
C GLU A 139 5.41 -3.15 13.06
N VAL A 140 6.28 -3.48 12.10
CA VAL A 140 7.19 -4.63 12.18
C VAL A 140 8.13 -4.51 13.38
N LEU A 141 8.67 -3.31 13.63
CA LEU A 141 9.54 -3.05 14.78
C LEU A 141 8.84 -3.35 16.10
N PHE A 142 7.64 -2.80 16.30
CA PHE A 142 6.86 -3.02 17.53
C PHE A 142 6.37 -4.46 17.67
N ALA A 143 5.95 -5.09 16.57
CA ALA A 143 5.57 -6.50 16.57
C ALA A 143 6.75 -7.40 16.95
N GLY A 144 7.95 -7.12 16.42
CA GLY A 144 9.17 -7.85 16.76
C GLY A 144 9.59 -7.70 18.23
N ILE A 145 9.48 -6.48 18.80
CA ILE A 145 9.80 -6.22 20.22
C ILE A 145 8.80 -6.92 21.15
N ARG A 146 7.52 -6.93 20.78
CA ARG A 146 6.45 -7.49 21.61
C ARG A 146 6.17 -8.97 21.35
N ASN A 147 6.82 -9.62 20.38
CA ASN A 147 6.52 -10.97 19.91
C ASN A 147 5.02 -11.16 19.56
N HIS A 148 4.42 -10.13 18.99
CA HIS A 148 3.05 -10.14 18.49
C HIS A 148 3.03 -10.31 16.97
N GLU A 149 1.91 -10.85 16.45
CA GLU A 149 1.67 -10.86 15.01
C GLU A 149 1.52 -9.44 14.47
N VAL A 150 2.02 -9.20 13.25
CA VAL A 150 1.87 -7.91 12.56
C VAL A 150 0.41 -7.74 12.13
N ASN A 151 -0.22 -6.68 12.60
CA ASN A 151 -1.54 -6.29 12.14
C ASN A 151 -1.43 -5.35 10.95
N GLU A 152 -2.22 -5.58 9.91
CA GLU A 152 -2.19 -4.76 8.68
C GLU A 152 -2.84 -3.37 8.86
N GLY A 153 -2.91 -2.87 10.10
CA GLY A 153 -3.50 -1.57 10.45
C GLY A 153 -2.81 -0.38 9.78
N PHE A 154 -1.52 -0.51 9.44
CA PHE A 154 -0.77 0.55 8.76
C PHE A 154 -1.30 0.84 7.34
N LEU A 155 -1.88 -0.15 6.65
CA LEU A 155 -2.52 0.06 5.34
C LEU A 155 -3.72 1.00 5.45
N VAL A 156 -4.51 0.88 6.50
CA VAL A 156 -5.70 1.71 6.72
C VAL A 156 -5.32 3.12 7.16
N THR A 157 -4.30 3.25 8.02
CA THR A 157 -3.83 4.58 8.49
C THR A 157 -3.20 5.40 7.37
N SER A 158 -2.59 4.77 6.36
CA SER A 158 -2.02 5.47 5.22
C SER A 158 -3.07 6.12 4.31
N PHE A 159 -4.30 5.61 4.29
CA PHE A 159 -5.43 6.19 3.53
C PHE A 159 -6.16 7.32 4.27
N ARG A 160 -5.83 7.59 5.53
CA ARG A 160 -6.58 8.49 6.41
C ARG A 160 -6.14 9.95 6.38
N ARG A 161 -5.23 10.33 5.50
CA ARG A 161 -4.75 11.72 5.37
C ARG A 161 -5.26 12.40 4.13
#